data_8cf1092a1765785b44abd8268520303c
#
_entry.id   8cf1092a1765785b44abd8268520303c
#
_cell.length_a   1.000
_cell.length_b   1.000
_cell.length_c   1.000
_cell.angle_alpha   90.00
_cell.angle_beta   90.00
_cell.angle_gamma   90.00
#
_symmetry.space_group_name_H-M   'P 1'
#
loop_
_entity.id
_entity.type
_entity.pdbx_description
1 polymer ?
#
loop_
_entity_poly.entity_id
_entity_poly.type
_entity_poly.pdbx_seq_one_letter_code
_entity_poly.pdbx_strand_id
1 'polypeptide(L)'
;MKRILFSFFLSLITILSFATDGFTVADVFTDHMVLQRNAIIKIWGEAPNGSLVEVRFAGQLRKVKAIQGKWQVTLKTGEAGGPYKLDIINGNNKVSFQDVLIGDVWLAGGQSNMEFALRRVKDAQKEISSADYPQIRYYKVPRKFYPEHEVSKASWRVCSPQTAPEFSAIAYYFSRNIHKELNIPIGIIQTPVGGTTVEAWTSRTLLMSDKDFRPIVQHYDSIVNSYGSDGYEKLYNRYVSSLAEYNQLNAEQKKYIDKPVEPMGRKNFHRPIGLSETMLNTVIPYTLKGFLFYQGESNTARGAQYRKLFPAMINEWRTAWGQGNIPFLFIQLPRFETKTRYWYELREAQYLTSHHVKNTAMVVAFDQGNPKDIHPIVKDTVGWRLSQLALGKVYGKKVVCQGPEFKKMTKTADGSLLLDFANAGTGLVSKDNAATLSGFAVAGKDGKFYPAEAIIVGKNQVKVKNNLVTNPVDVRYLWVNSGDMNLFNKEGFPAVPFRTDKYRLVTEGVYVNPEPKICRSSL
;
A
#
# COMPACT_ATOMS: atom_id res chain seq x y z
N MET A 1 29.05 53.21 50.58
CA MET A 1 29.33 52.14 49.58
C MET A 1 28.86 50.82 50.13
N LYS A 2 27.64 50.37 49.74
CA LYS A 2 27.10 49.05 50.13
C LYS A 2 27.22 48.14 48.91
N ARG A 3 28.00 47.05 49.07
CA ARG A 3 28.13 45.99 48.07
C ARG A 3 26.96 45.01 48.25
N ILE A 4 26.12 44.86 47.21
CA ILE A 4 25.06 43.85 47.16
C ILE A 4 25.67 42.62 46.47
N LEU A 5 25.78 41.51 47.20
CA LEU A 5 26.08 40.18 46.65
C LEU A 5 24.82 39.60 46.02
N PHE A 6 24.86 39.33 44.73
CA PHE A 6 23.84 38.56 44.01
C PHE A 6 24.25 37.08 44.09
N SER A 7 23.56 36.29 44.90
CA SER A 7 23.70 34.81 44.89
C SER A 7 22.88 34.23 43.78
N PHE A 8 23.56 33.66 42.77
CA PHE A 8 22.92 32.87 41.71
C PHE A 8 22.58 31.47 42.28
N PHE A 9 21.29 31.21 42.51
CA PHE A 9 20.79 29.89 42.78
C PHE A 9 20.64 29.15 41.45
N LEU A 10 21.55 28.20 41.19
CA LEU A 10 21.48 27.26 40.06
C LEU A 10 20.50 26.15 40.43
N SER A 11 19.24 26.28 40.00
CA SER A 11 18.25 25.19 40.19
C SER A 11 18.60 24.04 39.24
N LEU A 12 19.16 22.99 39.80
CA LEU A 12 19.35 21.71 39.13
C LEU A 12 17.96 21.08 38.88
N ILE A 13 17.40 21.27 37.70
CA ILE A 13 16.19 20.52 37.28
C ILE A 13 16.66 19.10 36.99
N THR A 14 16.56 18.21 37.94
CA THR A 14 16.62 16.78 37.73
C THR A 14 15.41 16.36 36.92
N ILE A 15 15.59 16.12 35.63
CA ILE A 15 14.61 15.42 34.82
C ILE A 15 14.58 13.99 35.34
N LEU A 16 13.60 13.70 36.18
CA LEU A 16 13.24 12.34 36.56
C LEU A 16 12.70 11.67 35.29
N SER A 17 13.58 10.94 34.58
CA SER A 17 13.18 9.98 33.59
C SER A 17 12.41 8.88 34.33
N PHE A 18 11.09 8.84 34.18
CA PHE A 18 10.31 7.68 34.64
C PHE A 18 10.77 6.49 33.77
N ALA A 19 11.67 5.69 34.33
CA ALA A 19 11.97 4.38 33.80
C ALA A 19 10.68 3.56 33.85
N THR A 20 10.23 3.06 32.72
CA THR A 20 9.19 2.03 32.70
C THR A 20 9.75 0.81 33.46
N ASP A 21 9.19 0.48 34.61
CA ASP A 21 9.57 -0.68 35.42
C ASP A 21 9.21 -2.02 34.74
N GLY A 22 8.83 -2.01 33.47
CA GLY A 22 8.29 -3.15 32.75
C GLY A 22 9.22 -3.70 31.67
N PHE A 23 9.44 -5.01 31.69
CA PHE A 23 10.01 -5.75 30.58
C PHE A 23 8.92 -6.10 29.57
N THR A 24 9.07 -5.67 28.31
CA THR A 24 8.16 -5.98 27.19
C THR A 24 8.91 -6.41 25.95
N VAL A 25 8.23 -7.14 25.08
CA VAL A 25 8.63 -7.47 23.71
C VAL A 25 7.64 -6.80 22.77
N ALA A 26 8.11 -6.28 21.64
CA ALA A 26 7.23 -5.59 20.69
C ALA A 26 6.05 -6.49 20.27
N ASP A 27 4.84 -5.91 20.17
CA ASP A 27 3.58 -6.65 19.99
C ASP A 27 3.51 -7.47 18.70
N VAL A 28 4.36 -7.18 17.72
CA VAL A 28 4.43 -7.97 16.48
C VAL A 28 5.03 -9.36 16.67
N PHE A 29 5.73 -9.61 17.79
CA PHE A 29 6.27 -10.91 18.13
C PHE A 29 5.27 -11.68 18.97
N THR A 30 4.68 -12.73 18.39
CA THR A 30 3.74 -13.64 19.05
C THR A 30 3.99 -15.07 18.58
N ASP A 31 3.32 -16.04 19.19
CA ASP A 31 3.27 -17.39 18.64
C ASP A 31 2.87 -17.37 17.18
N HIS A 32 3.27 -18.39 16.44
CA HIS A 32 2.97 -18.59 15.01
C HIS A 32 3.62 -17.58 14.07
N MET A 33 4.51 -16.69 14.54
CA MET A 33 5.16 -15.72 13.66
C MET A 33 6.07 -16.37 12.61
N VAL A 34 6.28 -15.65 11.50
CA VAL A 34 7.30 -15.99 10.50
C VAL A 34 8.41 -14.95 10.57
N LEU A 35 9.65 -15.40 10.73
CA LEU A 35 10.86 -14.56 10.69
C LEU A 35 11.51 -14.66 9.31
N GLN A 36 12.00 -13.53 8.78
CA GLN A 36 12.59 -13.49 7.44
C GLN A 36 13.79 -14.43 7.32
N ARG A 37 13.80 -15.33 6.31
CA ARG A 37 14.91 -16.25 6.02
C ARG A 37 16.09 -15.53 5.36
N ASN A 38 17.30 -16.15 5.48
CA ASN A 38 18.53 -15.69 4.86
C ASN A 38 18.83 -14.21 5.13
N ALA A 39 18.60 -13.76 6.36
CA ALA A 39 18.68 -12.35 6.74
C ALA A 39 19.27 -12.16 8.14
N ILE A 40 19.66 -10.93 8.43
CA ILE A 40 19.89 -10.46 9.78
C ILE A 40 18.57 -9.88 10.26
N ILE A 41 17.89 -10.59 11.16
CA ILE A 41 16.62 -10.16 11.74
C ILE A 41 16.85 -9.38 13.03
N LYS A 42 15.90 -8.50 13.34
CA LYS A 42 15.90 -7.70 14.57
C LYS A 42 14.77 -8.17 15.48
N ILE A 43 15.08 -8.35 16.78
CA ILE A 43 14.10 -8.58 17.85
C ILE A 43 14.29 -7.46 18.87
N TRP A 44 13.19 -6.82 19.32
CA TRP A 44 13.26 -5.62 20.14
C TRP A 44 12.10 -5.51 21.14
N GLY A 45 12.25 -4.60 22.09
CA GLY A 45 11.25 -4.28 23.09
C GLY A 45 11.77 -3.24 24.09
N GLU A 46 11.16 -3.21 25.26
CA GLU A 46 11.51 -2.31 26.35
C GLU A 46 11.94 -3.11 27.59
N ALA A 47 12.86 -2.56 28.38
CA ALA A 47 13.32 -3.16 29.64
C ALA A 47 13.92 -2.06 30.53
N PRO A 48 14.03 -2.27 31.87
CA PRO A 48 14.69 -1.33 32.74
C PRO A 48 16.08 -0.95 32.24
N ASN A 49 16.41 0.33 32.29
CA ASN A 49 17.68 0.83 31.81
C ASN A 49 18.87 0.11 32.43
N GLY A 50 19.82 -0.34 31.61
CA GLY A 50 20.99 -1.09 32.04
C GLY A 50 20.74 -2.58 32.34
N SER A 51 19.50 -3.07 32.35
CA SER A 51 19.17 -4.48 32.57
C SER A 51 19.62 -5.33 31.36
N LEU A 52 20.02 -6.58 31.63
CA LEU A 52 20.49 -7.53 30.62
C LEU A 52 19.32 -8.31 30.04
N VAL A 53 19.15 -8.25 28.71
CA VAL A 53 18.19 -9.06 27.98
C VAL A 53 18.93 -10.16 27.21
N GLU A 54 18.51 -11.41 27.39
CA GLU A 54 18.98 -12.56 26.64
C GLU A 54 17.91 -13.02 25.65
N VAL A 55 18.32 -13.32 24.42
CA VAL A 55 17.47 -13.86 23.37
C VAL A 55 18.07 -15.17 22.86
N ARG A 56 17.25 -16.23 22.88
CA ARG A 56 17.62 -17.59 22.42
C ARG A 56 16.74 -18.00 21.25
N PHE A 57 17.33 -18.30 20.11
CA PHE A 57 16.60 -18.71 18.91
C PHE A 57 17.46 -19.58 18.01
N ALA A 58 16.96 -20.75 17.57
CA ALA A 58 17.60 -21.65 16.61
C ALA A 58 19.09 -21.89 16.92
N GLY A 59 19.41 -22.26 18.16
CA GLY A 59 20.78 -22.53 18.63
C GLY A 59 21.63 -21.29 18.88
N GLN A 60 21.15 -20.08 18.62
CA GLN A 60 21.86 -18.83 18.89
C GLN A 60 21.45 -18.25 20.23
N LEU A 61 22.43 -17.67 20.94
CA LEU A 61 22.23 -16.84 22.13
C LEU A 61 22.78 -15.44 21.85
N ARG A 62 21.99 -14.42 22.14
CA ARG A 62 22.40 -13.00 22.11
C ARG A 62 22.06 -12.35 23.43
N LYS A 63 22.94 -11.46 23.87
CA LYS A 63 22.77 -10.67 25.11
C LYS A 63 22.97 -9.21 24.79
N VAL A 64 22.12 -8.36 25.33
CA VAL A 64 22.19 -6.90 25.18
C VAL A 64 21.75 -6.22 26.46
N LYS A 65 22.36 -5.08 26.80
CA LYS A 65 21.87 -4.20 27.85
C LYS A 65 20.84 -3.22 27.29
N ALA A 66 19.74 -3.03 27.98
CA ALA A 66 18.79 -1.99 27.63
C ALA A 66 19.41 -0.60 27.80
N ILE A 67 19.19 0.29 26.83
CA ILE A 67 19.67 1.67 26.82
C ILE A 67 18.46 2.59 26.69
N GLN A 68 18.32 3.54 27.60
CA GLN A 68 17.16 4.45 27.64
C GLN A 68 15.82 3.72 27.59
N GLY A 69 15.72 2.61 28.32
CA GLY A 69 14.50 1.80 28.40
C GLY A 69 14.23 0.88 27.21
N LYS A 70 15.11 0.85 26.18
CA LYS A 70 14.92 0.07 24.94
C LYS A 70 16.02 -0.97 24.78
N TRP A 71 15.67 -2.10 24.20
CA TRP A 71 16.63 -3.14 23.81
C TRP A 71 16.35 -3.65 22.39
N GLN A 72 17.39 -4.03 21.68
CA GLN A 72 17.32 -4.68 20.38
C GLN A 72 18.50 -5.63 20.21
N VAL A 73 18.23 -6.83 19.69
CA VAL A 73 19.25 -7.78 19.26
C VAL A 73 19.11 -8.08 17.77
N THR A 74 20.20 -8.53 17.18
CA THR A 74 20.21 -9.08 15.82
C THR A 74 20.53 -10.56 15.88
N LEU A 75 19.82 -11.35 15.06
CA LEU A 75 20.04 -12.79 14.87
C LEU A 75 20.17 -13.07 13.38
N LYS A 76 20.98 -14.07 13.01
CA LYS A 76 21.10 -14.51 11.63
C LYS A 76 20.16 -15.70 11.39
N THR A 77 19.25 -15.58 10.44
CA THR A 77 18.42 -16.71 10.00
C THR A 77 19.07 -17.40 8.81
N GLY A 78 18.85 -18.71 8.72
CA GLY A 78 19.22 -19.53 7.57
C GLY A 78 18.06 -19.73 6.59
N GLU A 79 18.06 -20.89 5.95
CA GLU A 79 17.03 -21.33 5.03
C GLU A 79 15.66 -21.47 5.72
N ALA A 80 14.61 -21.60 4.91
CA ALA A 80 13.26 -21.81 5.38
C ALA A 80 13.14 -23.09 6.24
N GLY A 81 12.36 -23.02 7.32
CA GLY A 81 12.18 -24.15 8.22
C GLY A 81 11.41 -23.83 9.49
N GLY A 82 11.40 -24.74 10.41
CA GLY A 82 10.66 -24.67 11.67
C GLY A 82 9.73 -25.86 11.87
N PRO A 83 8.94 -25.90 12.95
CA PRO A 83 8.79 -24.81 13.94
C PRO A 83 9.95 -24.70 14.93
N TYR A 84 10.26 -23.48 15.32
CA TYR A 84 11.25 -23.14 16.33
C TYR A 84 10.59 -22.50 17.55
N LYS A 85 11.36 -22.40 18.64
CA LYS A 85 11.02 -21.65 19.83
C LYS A 85 11.92 -20.42 19.95
N LEU A 86 11.34 -19.26 20.30
CA LEU A 86 12.06 -18.03 20.62
C LEU A 86 11.86 -17.71 22.11
N ASP A 87 12.94 -17.72 22.89
CA ASP A 87 12.94 -17.35 24.30
C ASP A 87 13.63 -16.00 24.49
N ILE A 88 13.00 -15.11 25.28
CA ILE A 88 13.51 -13.78 25.64
C ILE A 88 13.45 -13.65 27.16
N ILE A 89 14.58 -13.33 27.80
CA ILE A 89 14.76 -13.38 29.25
C ILE A 89 15.35 -12.06 29.73
N ASN A 90 14.75 -11.47 30.76
CA ASN A 90 15.28 -10.32 31.49
C ASN A 90 15.19 -10.59 33.00
N GLY A 91 16.32 -10.96 33.62
CA GLY A 91 16.33 -11.41 35.03
C GLY A 91 15.43 -12.63 35.23
N ASN A 92 14.44 -12.50 36.08
CA ASN A 92 13.45 -13.54 36.37
C ASN A 92 12.28 -13.57 35.39
N ASN A 93 12.14 -12.54 34.53
CA ASN A 93 11.07 -12.46 33.56
C ASN A 93 11.45 -13.23 32.29
N LYS A 94 10.53 -14.09 31.85
CA LYS A 94 10.71 -14.86 30.59
C LYS A 94 9.46 -14.77 29.72
N VAL A 95 9.67 -14.44 28.45
CA VAL A 95 8.67 -14.53 27.38
C VAL A 95 9.13 -15.60 26.40
N SER A 96 8.22 -16.50 26.02
CA SER A 96 8.51 -17.59 25.09
C SER A 96 7.48 -17.62 23.99
N PHE A 97 7.92 -17.64 22.74
CA PHE A 97 7.07 -17.79 21.58
C PHE A 97 7.28 -19.16 20.94
N GLN A 98 6.17 -19.84 20.64
CA GLN A 98 6.12 -21.17 20.07
C GLN A 98 5.76 -21.12 18.58
N ASP A 99 6.02 -22.22 17.87
CA ASP A 99 5.66 -22.40 16.46
C ASP A 99 6.14 -21.27 15.56
N VAL A 100 7.41 -20.83 15.78
CA VAL A 100 8.07 -19.81 14.99
C VAL A 100 8.62 -20.44 13.72
N LEU A 101 8.23 -19.91 12.54
CA LEU A 101 8.75 -20.35 11.26
C LEU A 101 9.81 -19.38 10.72
N ILE A 102 10.77 -19.91 9.96
CA ILE A 102 11.67 -19.14 9.11
C ILE A 102 11.16 -19.23 7.67
N GLY A 103 10.84 -18.10 7.06
CA GLY A 103 10.26 -18.02 5.72
C GLY A 103 10.41 -16.64 5.10
N ASP A 104 9.63 -16.31 4.09
CA ASP A 104 9.62 -14.96 3.52
C ASP A 104 8.49 -14.12 4.10
N VAL A 105 8.83 -12.93 4.60
CA VAL A 105 7.87 -12.00 5.21
C VAL A 105 7.62 -10.81 4.32
N TRP A 106 6.35 -10.55 4.00
CA TRP A 106 5.93 -9.41 3.20
C TRP A 106 5.02 -8.48 4.01
N LEU A 107 5.17 -7.19 3.83
CA LEU A 107 4.20 -6.22 4.36
C LEU A 107 3.19 -5.89 3.27
N ALA A 108 1.91 -6.13 3.54
CA ALA A 108 0.79 -5.78 2.67
C ALA A 108 0.13 -4.50 3.16
N GLY A 109 0.38 -3.39 2.47
CA GLY A 109 -0.11 -2.06 2.80
C GLY A 109 -1.02 -1.46 1.72
N GLY A 110 -1.65 -0.35 2.03
CA GLY A 110 -2.50 0.38 1.10
C GLY A 110 -3.89 0.69 1.63
N GLN A 111 -4.92 0.65 0.76
CA GLN A 111 -6.28 0.99 1.15
C GLN A 111 -7.28 -0.16 0.91
N SER A 112 -8.55 0.15 0.76
CA SER A 112 -9.67 -0.80 0.77
C SER A 112 -9.52 -2.00 -0.18
N ASN A 113 -8.91 -1.84 -1.34
CA ASN A 113 -8.69 -2.95 -2.27
C ASN A 113 -7.60 -3.93 -1.79
N MET A 114 -6.60 -3.48 -1.01
CA MET A 114 -5.68 -4.38 -0.30
C MET A 114 -6.33 -4.94 0.96
N GLU A 115 -7.15 -4.17 1.63
CA GLU A 115 -7.88 -4.58 2.84
C GLU A 115 -8.99 -5.60 2.56
N PHE A 116 -9.47 -5.69 1.33
CA PHE A 116 -10.60 -6.52 0.90
C PHE A 116 -10.45 -7.96 1.37
N ALA A 117 -11.32 -8.37 2.31
CA ALA A 117 -11.21 -9.67 2.98
C ALA A 117 -11.63 -10.83 2.07
N LEU A 118 -11.03 -12.00 2.26
CA LEU A 118 -11.30 -13.21 1.46
C LEU A 118 -12.78 -13.62 1.47
N ARG A 119 -13.49 -13.42 2.59
CA ARG A 119 -14.94 -13.71 2.66
C ARG A 119 -15.81 -12.88 1.69
N ARG A 120 -15.27 -11.84 1.06
CA ARG A 120 -16.00 -10.91 0.17
C ARG A 120 -15.71 -11.15 -1.32
N VAL A 121 -14.79 -12.04 -1.66
CA VAL A 121 -14.45 -12.31 -3.06
C VAL A 121 -15.55 -13.12 -3.74
N LYS A 122 -15.53 -13.14 -5.07
CA LYS A 122 -16.29 -14.10 -5.86
C LYS A 122 -15.89 -15.52 -5.43
N ASP A 123 -16.85 -16.41 -5.25
CA ASP A 123 -16.64 -17.81 -4.84
C ASP A 123 -15.93 -17.99 -3.48
N ALA A 124 -16.12 -17.02 -2.55
CA ALA A 124 -15.47 -16.98 -1.24
C ALA A 124 -15.57 -18.29 -0.45
N GLN A 125 -16.76 -18.92 -0.44
CA GLN A 125 -16.98 -20.17 0.32
C GLN A 125 -16.07 -21.30 -0.14
N LYS A 126 -15.90 -21.46 -1.45
CA LYS A 126 -15.00 -22.46 -2.04
C LYS A 126 -13.54 -22.19 -1.67
N GLU A 127 -13.10 -20.94 -1.76
CA GLU A 127 -11.73 -20.55 -1.40
C GLU A 127 -11.46 -20.74 0.10
N ILE A 128 -12.40 -20.34 0.95
CA ILE A 128 -12.26 -20.47 2.41
C ILE A 128 -12.21 -21.95 2.83
N SER A 129 -13.11 -22.81 2.31
CA SER A 129 -13.13 -24.21 2.68
C SER A 129 -11.85 -24.97 2.30
N SER A 130 -11.13 -24.50 1.29
CA SER A 130 -9.84 -25.06 0.83
C SER A 130 -8.61 -24.35 1.40
N ALA A 131 -8.78 -23.35 2.28
CA ALA A 131 -7.69 -22.51 2.78
C ALA A 131 -6.93 -23.16 3.96
N ASP A 132 -6.47 -24.39 3.79
CA ASP A 132 -5.65 -25.10 4.76
C ASP A 132 -4.17 -25.04 4.36
N TYR A 133 -3.50 -23.97 4.80
CA TYR A 133 -2.09 -23.69 4.52
C TYR A 133 -1.33 -23.37 5.81
N PRO A 134 -0.94 -24.36 6.62
CA PRO A 134 -0.36 -24.14 7.95
C PRO A 134 1.01 -23.44 7.93
N GLN A 135 1.65 -23.32 6.77
CA GLN A 135 2.89 -22.56 6.59
C GLN A 135 2.65 -21.12 6.08
N ILE A 136 1.40 -20.76 5.81
CA ILE A 136 1.03 -19.35 5.53
C ILE A 136 0.51 -18.74 6.82
N ARG A 137 1.07 -17.62 7.23
CA ARG A 137 0.74 -16.93 8.46
C ARG A 137 0.46 -15.45 8.16
N TYR A 138 -0.43 -14.85 8.92
CA TYR A 138 -0.64 -13.42 8.81
C TYR A 138 -0.80 -12.74 10.16
N TYR A 139 -0.27 -11.52 10.24
CA TYR A 139 -0.42 -10.61 11.36
C TYR A 139 -1.18 -9.37 10.89
N LYS A 140 -2.34 -9.11 11.45
CA LYS A 140 -3.12 -7.91 11.14
C LYS A 140 -2.78 -6.84 12.17
N VAL A 141 -2.07 -5.79 11.75
CA VAL A 141 -1.71 -4.68 12.62
C VAL A 141 -2.99 -4.04 13.16
N PRO A 142 -3.11 -3.87 14.50
CA PRO A 142 -4.26 -3.22 15.11
C PRO A 142 -4.50 -1.83 14.54
N ARG A 143 -5.75 -1.47 14.28
CA ARG A 143 -6.12 -0.16 13.74
C ARG A 143 -6.12 0.90 14.84
N LYS A 144 -4.95 1.38 15.15
CA LYS A 144 -4.74 2.47 16.09
C LYS A 144 -4.68 3.78 15.30
N PHE A 145 -5.72 4.62 15.40
CA PHE A 145 -5.81 5.84 14.59
C PHE A 145 -5.21 7.07 15.28
N TYR A 146 -5.09 7.03 16.60
CA TYR A 146 -4.45 8.07 17.42
C TYR A 146 -3.78 7.43 18.66
N PRO A 147 -2.83 8.11 19.30
CA PRO A 147 -2.00 7.50 20.36
C PRO A 147 -2.80 6.87 21.52
N GLU A 148 -3.88 7.52 21.95
CA GLU A 148 -4.73 7.05 23.06
C GLU A 148 -5.82 6.06 22.62
N HIS A 149 -5.90 5.73 21.32
CA HIS A 149 -6.88 4.74 20.83
C HIS A 149 -6.52 3.36 21.38
N GLU A 150 -7.36 2.86 22.25
CA GLU A 150 -7.23 1.50 22.77
C GLU A 150 -7.59 0.48 21.69
N VAL A 151 -6.72 -0.49 21.50
CA VAL A 151 -6.90 -1.56 20.52
C VAL A 151 -6.55 -2.90 21.17
N SER A 152 -7.27 -3.93 20.79
CA SER A 152 -6.94 -5.29 21.22
C SER A 152 -5.58 -5.71 20.69
N LYS A 153 -4.82 -6.45 21.49
CA LYS A 153 -3.57 -7.07 21.03
C LYS A 153 -3.85 -8.00 19.85
N ALA A 154 -3.01 -7.92 18.85
CA ALA A 154 -3.04 -8.83 17.71
C ALA A 154 -2.09 -9.99 17.91
N SER A 155 -2.31 -11.05 17.15
CA SER A 155 -1.39 -12.19 17.07
C SER A 155 -1.25 -12.66 15.63
N TRP A 156 -0.14 -13.33 15.33
CA TRP A 156 0.01 -14.07 14.10
C TRP A 156 -1.02 -15.20 14.05
N ARG A 157 -1.66 -15.37 12.93
CA ARG A 157 -2.67 -16.39 12.70
C ARG A 157 -2.22 -17.37 11.63
N VAL A 158 -2.44 -18.64 11.86
CA VAL A 158 -2.27 -19.71 10.88
C VAL A 158 -3.37 -19.61 9.84
N CYS A 159 -3.06 -19.71 8.55
CA CYS A 159 -4.05 -19.76 7.49
C CYS A 159 -4.81 -21.11 7.51
N SER A 160 -6.06 -21.05 7.89
CA SER A 160 -7.00 -22.18 7.96
C SER A 160 -8.38 -21.73 7.50
N PRO A 161 -9.34 -22.64 7.23
CA PRO A 161 -10.71 -22.26 6.93
C PRO A 161 -11.37 -21.33 7.96
N GLN A 162 -10.96 -21.42 9.24
CA GLN A 162 -11.48 -20.59 10.33
C GLN A 162 -10.91 -19.17 10.34
N THR A 163 -9.66 -19.00 9.92
CA THR A 163 -8.95 -17.70 9.99
C THR A 163 -8.89 -16.99 8.64
N ALA A 164 -8.87 -17.72 7.53
CA ALA A 164 -8.76 -17.17 6.17
C ALA A 164 -9.86 -16.16 5.78
N PRO A 165 -11.11 -16.21 6.29
CA PRO A 165 -12.13 -15.22 5.96
C PRO A 165 -11.70 -13.77 6.16
N GLU A 166 -10.86 -13.49 7.16
CA GLU A 166 -10.38 -12.15 7.51
C GLU A 166 -9.05 -11.77 6.84
N PHE A 167 -8.43 -12.69 6.13
CA PHE A 167 -7.19 -12.41 5.41
C PHE A 167 -7.47 -11.47 4.23
N SER A 168 -6.54 -10.55 3.92
CA SER A 168 -6.55 -9.80 2.66
C SER A 168 -6.58 -10.76 1.49
N ALA A 169 -7.59 -10.67 0.63
CA ALA A 169 -7.72 -11.57 -0.50
C ALA A 169 -6.51 -11.52 -1.44
N ILE A 170 -6.02 -10.32 -1.75
CA ILE A 170 -4.81 -10.14 -2.58
C ILE A 170 -3.60 -10.81 -1.93
N ALA A 171 -3.37 -10.56 -0.64
CA ALA A 171 -2.24 -11.14 0.08
C ALA A 171 -2.39 -12.66 0.25
N TYR A 172 -3.61 -13.17 0.44
CA TYR A 172 -3.89 -14.61 0.47
C TYR A 172 -3.52 -15.29 -0.86
N TYR A 173 -4.06 -14.80 -1.99
CA TYR A 173 -3.76 -15.39 -3.29
C TYR A 173 -2.28 -15.28 -3.65
N PHE A 174 -1.65 -14.15 -3.33
CA PHE A 174 -0.21 -13.97 -3.47
C PHE A 174 0.56 -15.03 -2.67
N SER A 175 0.29 -15.14 -1.37
CA SER A 175 1.00 -16.05 -0.46
C SER A 175 0.81 -17.52 -0.86
N ARG A 176 -0.42 -17.89 -1.20
CA ARG A 176 -0.76 -19.25 -1.64
C ARG A 176 0.04 -19.64 -2.88
N ASN A 177 0.12 -18.75 -3.87
CA ASN A 177 0.84 -19.03 -5.10
C ASN A 177 2.36 -19.09 -4.87
N ILE A 178 2.94 -18.17 -4.09
CA ILE A 178 4.37 -18.20 -3.76
C ILE A 178 4.70 -19.46 -2.95
N HIS A 179 3.87 -19.81 -1.95
CA HIS A 179 4.06 -21.02 -1.15
C HIS A 179 4.04 -22.28 -2.01
N LYS A 180 3.06 -22.41 -2.92
CA LYS A 180 2.97 -23.57 -3.84
C LYS A 180 4.17 -23.69 -4.77
N GLU A 181 4.69 -22.58 -5.26
CA GLU A 181 5.81 -22.56 -6.23
C GLU A 181 7.19 -22.77 -5.57
N LEU A 182 7.35 -22.32 -4.33
CA LEU A 182 8.66 -22.33 -3.66
C LEU A 182 8.74 -23.31 -2.49
N ASN A 183 7.61 -23.82 -2.03
CA ASN A 183 7.48 -24.70 -0.85
C ASN A 183 8.17 -24.13 0.41
N ILE A 184 7.94 -22.86 0.70
CA ILE A 184 8.50 -22.15 1.86
C ILE A 184 7.39 -21.52 2.70
N PRO A 185 7.59 -21.32 4.02
CA PRO A 185 6.69 -20.54 4.84
C PRO A 185 6.58 -19.09 4.35
N ILE A 186 5.35 -18.54 4.40
CA ILE A 186 5.07 -17.15 4.02
C ILE A 186 4.39 -16.44 5.19
N GLY A 187 4.97 -15.32 5.61
CA GLY A 187 4.39 -14.41 6.58
C GLY A 187 3.88 -13.13 5.91
N ILE A 188 2.68 -12.69 6.27
CA ILE A 188 2.11 -11.41 5.81
C ILE A 188 1.80 -10.52 7.01
N ILE A 189 2.42 -9.34 7.04
CA ILE A 189 2.05 -8.26 7.95
C ILE A 189 1.06 -7.36 7.20
N GLN A 190 -0.19 -7.28 7.67
CA GLN A 190 -1.26 -6.54 7.02
C GLN A 190 -1.48 -5.20 7.72
N THR A 191 -1.30 -4.10 6.97
CA THR A 191 -1.51 -2.72 7.47
C THR A 191 -2.57 -1.93 6.71
N PRO A 192 -3.35 -2.47 5.74
CA PRO A 192 -4.19 -1.62 4.90
C PRO A 192 -5.37 -1.03 5.69
N VAL A 193 -5.72 0.23 5.35
CA VAL A 193 -6.90 0.93 5.87
C VAL A 193 -7.67 1.56 4.72
N GLY A 194 -8.93 1.19 4.56
CA GLY A 194 -9.79 1.66 3.48
C GLY A 194 -9.96 3.18 3.45
N GLY A 195 -10.03 3.75 2.24
CA GLY A 195 -10.25 5.19 2.04
C GLY A 195 -9.04 6.09 2.26
N THR A 196 -7.90 5.57 2.67
CA THR A 196 -6.73 6.38 3.03
C THR A 196 -5.95 6.87 1.83
N THR A 197 -5.41 8.07 1.96
CA THR A 197 -4.47 8.66 1.01
C THR A 197 -3.04 8.21 1.33
N VAL A 198 -2.13 8.36 0.37
CA VAL A 198 -0.71 7.99 0.55
C VAL A 198 -0.04 8.82 1.67
N GLU A 199 -0.44 10.07 1.87
CA GLU A 199 0.08 10.94 2.92
C GLU A 199 -0.29 10.52 4.34
N ALA A 200 -1.32 9.68 4.54
CA ALA A 200 -1.59 9.09 5.84
C ALA A 200 -0.49 8.11 6.29
N TRP A 201 0.24 7.55 5.33
CA TRP A 201 1.33 6.58 5.50
C TRP A 201 2.73 7.20 5.41
N THR A 202 2.81 8.52 5.38
CA THR A 202 4.04 9.30 5.18
C THR A 202 4.35 10.12 6.42
N SER A 203 5.63 10.33 6.75
CA SER A 203 6.00 11.14 7.91
C SER A 203 5.78 12.64 7.69
N ARG A 204 5.63 13.38 8.80
CA ARG A 204 5.57 14.85 8.76
C ARG A 204 6.84 15.46 8.17
N THR A 205 8.00 14.88 8.48
CA THR A 205 9.29 15.33 7.98
C THR A 205 9.33 15.29 6.45
N LEU A 206 8.92 14.18 5.85
CA LEU A 206 8.88 14.06 4.39
C LEU A 206 7.86 15.03 3.77
N LEU A 207 6.65 15.10 4.32
CA LEU A 207 5.62 16.01 3.78
C LEU A 207 6.03 17.48 3.86
N MET A 208 6.80 17.87 4.88
CA MET A 208 7.29 19.24 5.03
C MET A 208 8.54 19.55 4.19
N SER A 209 9.25 18.54 3.69
CA SER A 209 10.52 18.72 2.97
C SER A 209 10.35 19.24 1.53
N ASP A 210 9.21 18.98 0.88
CA ASP A 210 8.95 19.37 -0.52
C ASP A 210 7.83 20.42 -0.60
N LYS A 211 8.01 21.44 -1.46
CA LYS A 211 7.04 22.52 -1.65
C LYS A 211 5.68 22.03 -2.16
N ASP A 212 5.65 20.93 -2.90
CA ASP A 212 4.42 20.35 -3.48
C ASP A 212 3.68 19.45 -2.47
N PHE A 213 4.34 18.99 -1.38
CA PHE A 213 3.74 18.18 -0.32
C PHE A 213 3.32 19.02 0.89
N ARG A 214 4.08 20.08 1.20
CA ARG A 214 3.84 20.96 2.35
C ARG A 214 2.40 21.47 2.46
N PRO A 215 1.69 21.83 1.37
CA PRO A 215 0.29 22.24 1.45
C PRO A 215 -0.64 21.21 2.11
N ILE A 216 -0.33 19.91 2.04
CA ILE A 216 -1.11 18.84 2.70
C ILE A 216 -1.12 19.07 4.23
N VAL A 217 0.06 19.28 4.80
CA VAL A 217 0.23 19.49 6.25
C VAL A 217 -0.32 20.84 6.67
N GLN A 218 -0.03 21.90 5.91
CA GLN A 218 -0.50 23.26 6.19
C GLN A 218 -2.03 23.34 6.19
N HIS A 219 -2.68 22.68 5.24
CA HIS A 219 -4.14 22.60 5.17
C HIS A 219 -4.71 21.86 6.39
N TYR A 220 -4.14 20.70 6.74
CA TYR A 220 -4.53 19.95 7.93
C TYR A 220 -4.36 20.78 9.20
N ASP A 221 -3.19 21.40 9.40
CA ASP A 221 -2.89 22.22 10.55
C ASP A 221 -3.85 23.44 10.64
N SER A 222 -4.18 24.07 9.50
CA SER A 222 -5.15 25.16 9.43
C SER A 222 -6.55 24.75 9.90
N ILE A 223 -7.03 23.58 9.44
CA ILE A 223 -8.33 23.03 9.87
C ILE A 223 -8.32 22.78 11.39
N VAL A 224 -7.31 22.08 11.88
CA VAL A 224 -7.21 21.73 13.31
C VAL A 224 -7.13 22.98 14.19
N ASN A 225 -6.34 23.96 13.79
CA ASN A 225 -6.19 25.22 14.53
C ASN A 225 -7.48 26.07 14.52
N SER A 226 -8.33 25.93 13.50
CA SER A 226 -9.60 26.66 13.43
C SER A 226 -10.63 26.25 14.48
N TYR A 227 -10.46 25.07 15.10
CA TYR A 227 -11.40 24.58 16.10
C TYR A 227 -11.23 25.22 17.50
N GLY A 228 -10.09 25.86 17.78
CA GLY A 228 -9.75 26.32 19.13
C GLY A 228 -9.49 25.15 20.09
N SER A 229 -9.34 25.45 21.37
CA SER A 229 -8.92 24.47 22.40
C SER A 229 -9.85 23.27 22.55
N ASP A 230 -11.18 23.52 22.55
CA ASP A 230 -12.19 22.47 22.82
C ASP A 230 -13.06 22.13 21.61
N GLY A 231 -12.93 22.88 20.53
CA GLY A 231 -13.84 22.79 19.37
C GLY A 231 -13.81 21.41 18.71
N TYR A 232 -12.61 20.83 18.55
CA TYR A 232 -12.48 19.51 17.96
C TYR A 232 -13.18 18.39 18.78
N GLU A 233 -12.99 18.37 20.10
CA GLU A 233 -13.62 17.33 20.94
C GLU A 233 -15.16 17.48 20.93
N LYS A 234 -15.70 18.69 20.92
CA LYS A 234 -17.14 18.94 20.78
C LYS A 234 -17.68 18.42 19.43
N LEU A 235 -16.97 18.71 18.33
CA LEU A 235 -17.34 18.22 17.00
C LEU A 235 -17.24 16.70 16.90
N TYR A 236 -16.19 16.11 17.45
CA TYR A 236 -15.98 14.67 17.43
C TYR A 236 -17.07 13.94 18.24
N ASN A 237 -17.41 14.43 19.44
CA ASN A 237 -18.47 13.86 20.25
C ASN A 237 -19.84 13.95 19.56
N ARG A 238 -20.14 15.09 18.90
CA ARG A 238 -21.36 15.23 18.06
C ARG A 238 -21.37 14.20 16.94
N TYR A 239 -20.25 14.05 16.23
CA TYR A 239 -20.10 13.04 15.18
C TYR A 239 -20.38 11.63 15.71
N VAL A 240 -19.81 11.25 16.85
CA VAL A 240 -20.01 9.92 17.47
C VAL A 240 -21.49 9.69 17.78
N SER A 241 -22.20 10.68 18.39
CA SER A 241 -23.62 10.58 18.67
C SER A 241 -24.44 10.45 17.38
N SER A 242 -24.21 11.34 16.41
CA SER A 242 -24.93 11.29 15.12
C SER A 242 -24.66 10.00 14.35
N LEU A 243 -23.44 9.44 14.42
CA LEU A 243 -23.11 8.16 13.80
C LEU A 243 -23.83 7.00 14.48
N ALA A 244 -23.98 7.03 15.80
CA ALA A 244 -24.74 6.04 16.55
C ALA A 244 -26.22 6.05 16.15
N GLU A 245 -26.83 7.23 16.05
CA GLU A 245 -28.21 7.41 15.56
C GLU A 245 -28.36 6.91 14.12
N TYR A 246 -27.46 7.32 13.20
CA TYR A 246 -27.48 6.87 11.81
C TYR A 246 -27.39 5.34 11.68
N ASN A 247 -26.59 4.69 12.53
CA ASN A 247 -26.44 3.23 12.49
C ASN A 247 -27.70 2.47 12.89
N GLN A 248 -28.60 3.08 13.68
CA GLN A 248 -29.88 2.51 14.08
C GLN A 248 -30.93 2.62 12.96
N LEU A 249 -30.74 3.48 11.96
CA LEU A 249 -31.65 3.65 10.83
C LEU A 249 -31.69 2.37 9.98
N ASN A 250 -32.88 2.04 9.47
CA ASN A 250 -33.08 0.98 8.48
C ASN A 250 -32.58 1.40 7.08
N ALA A 251 -32.56 0.47 6.14
CA ALA A 251 -32.06 0.72 4.78
C ALA A 251 -32.85 1.78 4.01
N GLU A 252 -34.16 1.90 4.25
CA GLU A 252 -35.02 2.89 3.60
C GLU A 252 -34.72 4.30 4.12
N GLN A 253 -34.62 4.47 5.44
CA GLN A 253 -34.28 5.74 6.08
C GLN A 253 -32.89 6.24 5.65
N LYS A 254 -31.90 5.33 5.50
CA LYS A 254 -30.56 5.66 5.04
C LYS A 254 -30.47 6.19 3.61
N LYS A 255 -31.52 6.08 2.81
CA LYS A 255 -31.59 6.72 1.48
C LYS A 255 -31.78 8.24 1.53
N TYR A 256 -32.36 8.75 2.62
CA TYR A 256 -32.72 10.15 2.78
C TYR A 256 -31.85 10.91 3.79
N ILE A 257 -30.98 10.21 4.52
CA ILE A 257 -30.13 10.79 5.56
C ILE A 257 -28.67 10.49 5.22
N ASP A 258 -27.88 11.53 5.04
CA ASP A 258 -26.45 11.39 4.78
C ASP A 258 -25.72 10.80 6.00
N LYS A 259 -24.82 9.89 5.74
CA LYS A 259 -23.96 9.35 6.80
C LYS A 259 -23.10 10.48 7.38
N PRO A 260 -23.08 10.67 8.72
CA PRO A 260 -22.23 11.66 9.36
C PRO A 260 -20.77 11.53 8.94
N VAL A 261 -20.13 12.67 8.65
CA VAL A 261 -18.72 12.74 8.26
C VAL A 261 -17.89 13.03 9.49
N GLU A 262 -16.86 12.22 9.70
CA GLU A 262 -15.90 12.41 10.80
C GLU A 262 -15.15 13.73 10.61
N PRO A 263 -15.11 14.63 11.62
CA PRO A 263 -14.36 15.88 11.50
C PRO A 263 -12.86 15.59 11.33
N MET A 264 -12.21 16.36 10.45
CA MET A 264 -10.78 16.28 10.29
C MET A 264 -10.11 16.73 11.59
N GLY A 265 -9.23 15.89 12.13
CA GLY A 265 -8.55 16.18 13.39
C GLY A 265 -7.69 15.00 13.87
N ARG A 266 -7.22 15.07 15.11
CA ARG A 266 -6.25 14.12 15.65
C ARG A 266 -6.75 12.65 15.68
N LYS A 267 -8.05 12.42 15.78
CA LYS A 267 -8.64 11.08 15.82
C LYS A 267 -9.01 10.54 14.43
N ASN A 268 -9.08 11.41 13.42
CA ASN A 268 -9.48 11.02 12.06
C ASN A 268 -8.39 10.17 11.40
N PHE A 269 -8.75 8.97 10.94
CA PHE A 269 -7.80 8.04 10.32
C PHE A 269 -7.37 8.45 8.89
N HIS A 270 -8.07 9.42 8.28
CA HIS A 270 -7.67 10.01 7.00
C HIS A 270 -6.64 11.14 7.15
N ARG A 271 -6.34 11.57 8.39
CA ARG A 271 -5.36 12.63 8.60
C ARG A 271 -4.02 12.29 7.98
N PRO A 272 -3.29 13.24 7.41
CA PRO A 272 -1.92 12.99 6.97
C PRO A 272 -1.08 12.52 8.18
N ILE A 273 -0.04 11.71 7.91
CA ILE A 273 0.92 11.22 8.91
C ILE A 273 0.34 10.11 9.83
N GLY A 274 -0.96 10.15 10.11
CA GLY A 274 -1.58 9.40 11.21
C GLY A 274 -1.24 7.93 11.26
N LEU A 275 -1.41 7.22 10.15
CA LEU A 275 -1.17 5.77 10.10
C LEU A 275 0.31 5.40 10.06
N SER A 276 1.16 6.30 9.58
CA SER A 276 2.62 6.15 9.72
C SER A 276 3.02 6.11 11.18
N GLU A 277 2.50 7.05 11.99
CA GLU A 277 2.81 7.14 13.42
C GLU A 277 2.22 5.99 14.24
N THR A 278 0.97 5.63 14.00
CA THR A 278 0.21 4.75 14.90
C THR A 278 0.15 3.29 14.46
N MET A 279 0.43 2.98 13.19
CA MET A 279 0.40 1.62 12.67
C MET A 279 1.75 1.16 12.12
N LEU A 280 2.37 1.89 11.18
CA LEU A 280 3.65 1.45 10.61
C LEU A 280 4.77 1.39 11.64
N ASN A 281 4.90 2.40 12.49
CA ASN A 281 5.94 2.46 13.52
C ASN A 281 5.89 1.30 14.52
N THR A 282 4.73 0.63 14.67
CA THR A 282 4.60 -0.53 15.58
C THR A 282 5.28 -1.79 15.04
N VAL A 283 5.51 -1.86 13.73
CA VAL A 283 6.12 -3.02 13.07
C VAL A 283 7.50 -2.72 12.48
N ILE A 284 7.94 -1.47 12.47
CA ILE A 284 9.31 -1.11 12.11
C ILE A 284 10.22 -1.42 13.32
N PRO A 285 11.35 -2.11 13.13
CA PRO A 285 11.99 -2.54 11.88
C PRO A 285 11.89 -4.07 11.64
N TYR A 286 10.69 -4.67 11.67
CA TYR A 286 10.52 -6.11 11.41
C TYR A 286 11.13 -6.46 10.05
N THR A 287 12.04 -7.44 10.01
CA THR A 287 12.79 -7.73 8.79
C THR A 287 11.88 -8.37 7.73
N LEU A 288 11.87 -7.78 6.54
CA LEU A 288 10.97 -8.12 5.43
C LEU A 288 11.72 -8.67 4.21
N LYS A 289 11.04 -9.46 3.40
CA LYS A 289 11.41 -9.75 2.01
C LYS A 289 11.12 -8.54 1.11
N GLY A 290 9.98 -7.87 1.34
CA GLY A 290 9.56 -6.70 0.58
C GLY A 290 8.16 -6.22 0.92
N PHE A 291 7.65 -5.29 0.13
CA PHE A 291 6.35 -4.67 0.27
C PHE A 291 5.40 -5.07 -0.86
N LEU A 292 4.13 -5.26 -0.53
CA LEU A 292 3.00 -5.36 -1.44
C LEU A 292 2.10 -4.16 -1.19
N PHE A 293 1.73 -3.42 -2.23
CA PHE A 293 0.99 -2.17 -2.04
C PHE A 293 -0.16 -2.01 -3.03
N TYR A 294 -1.35 -1.68 -2.53
CA TYR A 294 -2.51 -1.41 -3.37
C TYR A 294 -3.26 -0.19 -2.85
N GLN A 295 -2.98 0.97 -3.45
CA GLN A 295 -3.50 2.27 -3.03
C GLN A 295 -3.48 3.22 -4.23
N GLY A 296 -4.29 4.27 -4.18
CA GLY A 296 -4.26 5.36 -5.15
C GLY A 296 -5.62 6.02 -5.34
N GLU A 297 -6.73 5.31 -5.08
CA GLU A 297 -8.10 5.76 -5.32
C GLU A 297 -8.40 7.09 -4.62
N SER A 298 -7.89 7.24 -3.39
CA SER A 298 -8.06 8.47 -2.59
C SER A 298 -7.18 9.64 -3.04
N ASN A 299 -6.19 9.40 -3.93
CA ASN A 299 -5.30 10.42 -4.47
C ASN A 299 -5.61 10.80 -5.93
N THR A 300 -6.67 10.24 -6.55
CA THR A 300 -6.95 10.43 -7.98
C THR A 300 -7.32 11.86 -8.39
N ALA A 301 -7.67 12.72 -7.43
CA ALA A 301 -7.83 14.16 -7.67
C ALA A 301 -6.47 14.90 -7.76
N ARG A 302 -5.36 14.24 -7.42
CA ARG A 302 -4.01 14.82 -7.31
C ARG A 302 -2.95 13.94 -7.97
N GLY A 303 -3.27 13.37 -9.14
CA GLY A 303 -2.37 12.45 -9.88
C GLY A 303 -1.00 13.06 -10.17
N ALA A 304 -0.93 14.34 -10.52
CA ALA A 304 0.32 15.05 -10.75
C ALA A 304 1.20 15.12 -9.49
N GLN A 305 0.63 15.40 -8.30
CA GLN A 305 1.35 15.38 -7.03
C GLN A 305 1.80 13.96 -6.67
N TYR A 306 0.95 12.97 -6.92
CA TYR A 306 1.22 11.55 -6.62
C TYR A 306 2.46 11.02 -7.36
N ARG A 307 2.79 11.56 -8.55
CA ARG A 307 4.03 11.23 -9.30
C ARG A 307 5.30 11.47 -8.50
N LYS A 308 5.28 12.41 -7.55
CA LYS A 308 6.41 12.72 -6.66
C LYS A 308 6.24 12.07 -5.29
N LEU A 309 5.04 12.13 -4.73
CA LEU A 309 4.77 11.70 -3.36
C LEU A 309 4.88 10.19 -3.19
N PHE A 310 4.40 9.40 -4.13
CA PHE A 310 4.48 7.93 -4.03
C PHE A 310 5.93 7.41 -4.09
N PRO A 311 6.79 7.82 -5.03
CA PRO A 311 8.22 7.53 -4.98
C PRO A 311 8.90 7.95 -3.67
N ALA A 312 8.55 9.13 -3.15
CA ALA A 312 9.11 9.65 -1.91
C ALA A 312 8.73 8.78 -0.70
N MET A 313 7.46 8.36 -0.59
CA MET A 313 6.98 7.43 0.44
C MET A 313 7.72 6.08 0.36
N ILE A 314 7.90 5.51 -0.85
CA ILE A 314 8.62 4.24 -1.02
C ILE A 314 10.05 4.34 -0.46
N ASN A 315 10.75 5.42 -0.77
CA ASN A 315 12.12 5.64 -0.29
C ASN A 315 12.15 5.88 1.22
N GLU A 316 11.18 6.61 1.76
CA GLU A 316 11.04 6.81 3.20
C GLU A 316 10.82 5.49 3.95
N TRP A 317 9.90 4.63 3.49
CA TRP A 317 9.69 3.31 4.08
C TRP A 317 10.97 2.48 4.07
N ARG A 318 11.67 2.43 2.95
CA ARG A 318 12.96 1.72 2.85
C ARG A 318 14.00 2.23 3.83
N THR A 319 14.08 3.56 3.99
CA THR A 319 14.97 4.19 4.97
C THR A 319 14.60 3.81 6.40
N ALA A 320 13.32 3.85 6.75
CA ALA A 320 12.83 3.49 8.08
C ALA A 320 13.09 2.01 8.43
N TRP A 321 12.95 1.10 7.46
CA TRP A 321 13.28 -0.32 7.66
C TRP A 321 14.78 -0.59 7.75
N GLY A 322 15.60 0.24 7.13
CA GLY A 322 17.07 0.09 7.16
C GLY A 322 17.58 -1.16 6.45
N GLN A 323 16.84 -1.67 5.45
CA GLN A 323 17.19 -2.87 4.67
C GLN A 323 17.61 -2.55 3.23
N GLY A 324 17.90 -1.28 2.92
CA GLY A 324 18.22 -0.84 1.57
C GLY A 324 17.03 -0.89 0.61
N ASN A 325 17.31 -1.11 -0.67
CA ASN A 325 16.27 -1.12 -1.71
C ASN A 325 15.55 -2.48 -1.80
N ILE A 326 14.92 -2.94 -0.70
CA ILE A 326 14.10 -4.15 -0.76
C ILE A 326 12.94 -3.99 -1.75
N PRO A 327 12.44 -5.11 -2.34
CA PRO A 327 11.38 -5.07 -3.34
C PRO A 327 10.13 -4.31 -2.88
N PHE A 328 9.57 -3.49 -3.76
CA PHE A 328 8.28 -2.82 -3.56
C PHE A 328 7.39 -3.11 -4.77
N LEU A 329 6.48 -4.07 -4.60
CA LEU A 329 5.57 -4.52 -5.65
C LEU A 329 4.21 -3.89 -5.43
N PHE A 330 3.61 -3.32 -6.48
CA PHE A 330 2.33 -2.64 -6.34
C PHE A 330 1.38 -2.87 -7.50
N ILE A 331 0.11 -2.57 -7.26
CA ILE A 331 -0.99 -2.80 -8.18
C ILE A 331 -1.45 -1.46 -8.73
N GLN A 332 -1.47 -1.34 -10.07
CA GLN A 332 -2.05 -0.21 -10.76
C GLN A 332 -3.57 -0.21 -10.56
N LEU A 333 -4.16 0.98 -10.41
CA LEU A 333 -5.60 1.12 -10.20
C LEU A 333 -6.42 0.47 -11.33
N PRO A 334 -7.49 -0.29 -10.97
CA PRO A 334 -8.43 -0.86 -11.92
C PRO A 334 -9.28 0.23 -12.59
N ARG A 335 -10.07 -0.11 -13.60
CA ARG A 335 -11.06 0.80 -14.17
C ARG A 335 -12.17 1.10 -13.17
N PHE A 336 -12.63 2.34 -13.15
CA PHE A 336 -13.77 2.80 -12.36
C PHE A 336 -14.36 4.06 -12.99
N GLU A 337 -15.68 4.12 -13.19
CA GLU A 337 -16.33 5.27 -13.79
C GLU A 337 -16.55 6.38 -12.76
N THR A 338 -16.07 7.57 -13.07
CA THR A 338 -16.24 8.75 -12.20
C THR A 338 -16.10 10.03 -13.03
N LYS A 339 -16.88 11.06 -12.67
CA LYS A 339 -16.87 12.37 -13.34
C LYS A 339 -15.92 13.38 -12.68
N THR A 340 -15.51 13.16 -11.45
CA THR A 340 -14.82 14.16 -10.62
C THR A 340 -13.39 13.80 -10.27
N ARG A 341 -12.86 12.71 -10.81
CA ARG A 341 -11.52 12.21 -10.49
C ARG A 341 -10.83 11.69 -11.74
N TYR A 342 -9.51 11.69 -11.75
CA TYR A 342 -8.69 11.44 -12.93
C TYR A 342 -7.85 10.17 -12.72
N TRP A 343 -8.49 9.00 -12.85
CA TRP A 343 -7.89 7.68 -12.67
C TRP A 343 -6.68 7.44 -13.58
N TYR A 344 -6.78 7.89 -14.83
CA TYR A 344 -5.73 7.74 -15.84
C TYR A 344 -4.44 8.49 -15.46
N GLU A 345 -4.52 9.66 -14.86
CA GLU A 345 -3.32 10.41 -14.42
C GLU A 345 -2.63 9.72 -13.23
N LEU A 346 -3.39 9.14 -12.32
CA LEU A 346 -2.82 8.38 -11.22
C LEU A 346 -2.21 7.07 -11.69
N ARG A 347 -2.85 6.35 -12.64
CA ARG A 347 -2.27 5.15 -13.25
C ARG A 347 -0.93 5.44 -13.94
N GLU A 348 -0.81 6.58 -14.63
CA GLU A 348 0.46 7.01 -15.21
C GLU A 348 1.50 7.32 -14.11
N ALA A 349 1.11 7.95 -13.00
CA ALA A 349 2.00 8.17 -11.86
C ALA A 349 2.53 6.85 -11.29
N GLN A 350 1.68 5.83 -11.17
CA GLN A 350 2.07 4.47 -10.78
C GLN A 350 3.03 3.84 -11.78
N TYR A 351 2.72 3.92 -13.08
CA TYR A 351 3.59 3.44 -14.16
C TYR A 351 4.98 4.09 -14.11
N LEU A 352 5.05 5.40 -14.04
CA LEU A 352 6.31 6.15 -13.95
C LEU A 352 7.12 5.75 -12.69
N THR A 353 6.45 5.51 -11.57
CA THR A 353 7.10 5.05 -10.34
C THR A 353 7.80 3.71 -10.55
N SER A 354 7.16 2.76 -11.24
CA SER A 354 7.77 1.44 -11.51
C SER A 354 9.03 1.49 -12.38
N HIS A 355 9.24 2.60 -13.11
CA HIS A 355 10.41 2.81 -13.98
C HIS A 355 11.51 3.65 -13.33
N HIS A 356 11.13 4.60 -12.48
CA HIS A 356 12.08 5.56 -11.93
C HIS A 356 12.61 5.17 -10.55
N VAL A 357 11.90 4.32 -9.80
CA VAL A 357 12.34 3.88 -8.46
C VAL A 357 12.95 2.49 -8.56
N LYS A 358 14.20 2.35 -8.13
CA LYS A 358 14.91 1.06 -8.15
C LYS A 358 14.14 -0.01 -7.38
N ASN A 359 14.20 -1.25 -7.89
CA ASN A 359 13.59 -2.43 -7.28
C ASN A 359 12.09 -2.25 -6.93
N THR A 360 11.37 -1.57 -7.83
CA THR A 360 9.90 -1.53 -7.86
C THR A 360 9.39 -2.23 -9.10
N ALA A 361 8.20 -2.81 -9.00
CA ALA A 361 7.49 -3.35 -10.15
C ALA A 361 5.99 -3.28 -9.94
N MET A 362 5.24 -3.26 -11.05
CA MET A 362 3.80 -3.01 -11.06
C MET A 362 3.06 -4.12 -11.82
N VAL A 363 1.89 -4.51 -11.32
CA VAL A 363 0.91 -5.29 -12.07
C VAL A 363 -0.26 -4.43 -12.51
N VAL A 364 -0.76 -4.67 -13.71
CA VAL A 364 -1.95 -4.00 -14.24
C VAL A 364 -3.20 -4.73 -13.76
N ALA A 365 -4.18 -3.97 -13.25
CA ALA A 365 -5.47 -4.48 -12.80
C ALA A 365 -6.66 -3.84 -13.53
N PHE A 366 -6.42 -3.11 -14.62
CA PHE A 366 -7.46 -2.37 -15.35
C PHE A 366 -8.63 -3.27 -15.77
N ASP A 367 -8.33 -4.44 -16.35
CA ASP A 367 -9.30 -5.43 -16.82
C ASP A 367 -10.11 -6.10 -15.70
N GLN A 368 -9.63 -6.04 -14.45
CA GLN A 368 -10.29 -6.62 -13.29
C GLN A 368 -11.19 -5.62 -12.56
N GLY A 369 -11.24 -4.37 -13.02
CA GLY A 369 -12.09 -3.32 -12.45
C GLY A 369 -13.56 -3.48 -12.83
N ASN A 370 -14.42 -2.89 -11.99
CA ASN A 370 -15.85 -2.74 -12.25
C ASN A 370 -16.18 -1.24 -12.45
N PRO A 371 -16.76 -0.82 -13.57
CA PRO A 371 -17.11 0.60 -13.79
C PRO A 371 -18.01 1.19 -12.71
N LYS A 372 -18.85 0.37 -12.08
CA LYS A 372 -19.87 0.81 -11.10
C LYS A 372 -19.49 0.53 -9.64
N ASP A 373 -18.44 -0.27 -9.40
CA ASP A 373 -17.97 -0.61 -8.05
C ASP A 373 -16.46 -0.44 -7.95
N ILE A 374 -16.03 0.43 -7.06
CA ILE A 374 -14.61 0.70 -6.78
C ILE A 374 -13.90 -0.52 -6.15
N HIS A 375 -14.67 -1.50 -5.66
CA HIS A 375 -14.18 -2.70 -4.99
C HIS A 375 -14.52 -3.97 -5.78
N PRO A 376 -13.85 -4.24 -6.92
CA PRO A 376 -14.11 -5.45 -7.70
C PRO A 376 -13.88 -6.71 -6.85
N ILE A 377 -14.81 -7.66 -6.93
CA ILE A 377 -14.80 -8.88 -6.11
C ILE A 377 -13.87 -9.97 -6.64
N VAL A 378 -13.36 -9.83 -7.88
CA VAL A 378 -12.38 -10.75 -8.47
C VAL A 378 -10.99 -10.32 -8.02
N LYS A 379 -10.39 -11.06 -7.11
CA LYS A 379 -9.07 -10.75 -6.51
C LYS A 379 -8.00 -11.80 -6.83
N ASP A 380 -8.39 -12.99 -7.21
CA ASP A 380 -7.53 -14.13 -7.54
C ASP A 380 -6.55 -13.81 -8.68
N THR A 381 -7.06 -13.28 -9.78
CA THR A 381 -6.25 -12.88 -10.95
C THR A 381 -5.21 -11.83 -10.61
N VAL A 382 -5.58 -10.82 -9.81
CA VAL A 382 -4.64 -9.76 -9.40
C VAL A 382 -3.59 -10.31 -8.43
N GLY A 383 -4.00 -11.14 -7.47
CA GLY A 383 -3.08 -11.81 -6.55
C GLY A 383 -2.14 -12.78 -7.28
N TRP A 384 -2.63 -13.50 -8.29
CA TRP A 384 -1.81 -14.34 -9.16
C TRP A 384 -0.79 -13.50 -9.94
N ARG A 385 -1.19 -12.42 -10.61
CA ARG A 385 -0.26 -11.52 -11.32
C ARG A 385 0.82 -10.98 -10.39
N LEU A 386 0.45 -10.60 -9.17
CA LEU A 386 1.40 -10.11 -8.18
C LEU A 386 2.40 -11.20 -7.76
N SER A 387 1.96 -12.46 -7.62
CA SER A 387 2.85 -13.59 -7.35
C SER A 387 3.79 -13.89 -8.52
N GLN A 388 3.29 -13.87 -9.76
CA GLN A 388 4.14 -14.03 -10.95
C GLN A 388 5.19 -12.93 -11.04
N LEU A 389 4.80 -11.68 -10.73
CA LEU A 389 5.73 -10.55 -10.69
C LEU A 389 6.85 -10.80 -9.65
N ALA A 390 6.50 -11.29 -8.46
CA ALA A 390 7.49 -11.64 -7.43
C ALA A 390 8.37 -12.80 -7.88
N LEU A 391 7.80 -13.87 -8.45
CA LEU A 391 8.56 -15.03 -8.96
C LEU A 391 9.61 -14.60 -9.99
N GLY A 392 9.23 -13.75 -10.95
CA GLY A 392 10.17 -13.27 -11.97
C GLY A 392 11.19 -12.26 -11.45
N LYS A 393 10.74 -11.22 -10.73
CA LYS A 393 11.59 -10.07 -10.37
C LYS A 393 12.34 -10.24 -9.05
N VAL A 394 11.81 -11.01 -8.09
CA VAL A 394 12.39 -11.15 -6.75
C VAL A 394 13.01 -12.52 -6.52
N TYR A 395 12.40 -13.57 -7.06
CA TYR A 395 12.89 -14.94 -6.90
C TYR A 395 13.68 -15.46 -8.09
N GLY A 396 13.82 -14.68 -9.17
CA GLY A 396 14.64 -15.01 -10.33
C GLY A 396 14.16 -16.20 -11.15
N LYS A 397 12.86 -16.55 -11.03
CA LYS A 397 12.26 -17.61 -11.85
C LYS A 397 12.10 -17.16 -13.30
N LYS A 398 12.33 -18.05 -14.25
CA LYS A 398 12.15 -17.79 -15.69
C LYS A 398 10.67 -17.90 -16.07
N VAL A 399 9.87 -16.89 -15.68
CA VAL A 399 8.44 -16.79 -15.98
C VAL A 399 8.11 -15.46 -16.65
N VAL A 400 7.11 -15.45 -17.53
CA VAL A 400 6.52 -14.19 -18.01
C VAL A 400 5.70 -13.61 -16.86
N CYS A 401 6.05 -12.42 -16.41
CA CYS A 401 5.49 -11.84 -15.19
C CYS A 401 4.92 -10.42 -15.38
N GLN A 402 4.96 -9.90 -16.60
CA GLN A 402 4.44 -8.57 -16.96
C GLN A 402 3.72 -8.62 -18.30
N GLY A 403 2.79 -7.70 -18.52
CA GLY A 403 2.08 -7.54 -19.78
C GLY A 403 2.81 -6.63 -20.78
N PRO A 404 2.26 -6.51 -22.00
CA PRO A 404 2.81 -5.67 -23.06
C PRO A 404 2.93 -4.22 -22.59
N GLU A 405 4.07 -3.63 -22.91
CA GLU A 405 4.41 -2.26 -22.55
C GLU A 405 4.86 -1.50 -23.78
N PHE A 406 4.30 -0.30 -24.01
CA PHE A 406 4.68 0.55 -25.14
C PHE A 406 6.19 0.86 -25.09
N LYS A 407 6.87 0.67 -26.23
CA LYS A 407 8.31 0.87 -26.34
C LYS A 407 8.66 2.03 -27.27
N LYS A 408 8.10 2.05 -28.47
CA LYS A 408 8.31 3.11 -29.46
C LYS A 408 7.17 3.16 -30.47
N MET A 409 7.09 4.26 -31.16
CA MET A 409 6.15 4.54 -32.23
C MET A 409 6.90 4.94 -33.50
N THR A 410 6.47 4.44 -34.66
CA THR A 410 7.00 4.77 -35.97
C THR A 410 5.85 5.10 -36.92
N LYS A 411 5.97 6.16 -37.70
CA LYS A 411 4.99 6.49 -38.75
C LYS A 411 5.26 5.61 -39.96
N THR A 412 4.21 5.03 -40.53
CA THR A 412 4.27 4.21 -41.75
C THR A 412 3.98 5.04 -43.00
N ALA A 413 4.34 4.53 -44.17
CA ALA A 413 4.14 5.22 -45.44
C ALA A 413 2.67 5.51 -45.77
N ASP A 414 1.74 4.68 -45.28
CA ASP A 414 0.29 4.86 -45.44
C ASP A 414 -0.34 5.83 -44.43
N GLY A 415 0.50 6.54 -43.65
CA GLY A 415 0.05 7.51 -42.64
C GLY A 415 -0.41 6.92 -41.33
N SER A 416 -0.39 5.59 -41.15
CA SER A 416 -0.69 4.94 -39.85
C SER A 416 0.48 5.07 -38.88
N LEU A 417 0.24 4.75 -37.59
CA LEU A 417 1.27 4.63 -36.58
C LEU A 417 1.49 3.15 -36.24
N LEU A 418 2.74 2.71 -36.29
CA LEU A 418 3.17 1.39 -35.84
C LEU A 418 3.76 1.49 -34.45
N LEU A 419 3.19 0.75 -33.52
CA LEU A 419 3.58 0.72 -32.12
C LEU A 419 4.31 -0.59 -31.79
N ASP A 420 5.52 -0.52 -31.29
CA ASP A 420 6.26 -1.67 -30.79
C ASP A 420 6.04 -1.80 -29.29
N PHE A 421 5.87 -3.04 -28.82
CA PHE A 421 5.70 -3.35 -27.41
C PHE A 421 6.85 -4.23 -26.89
N ALA A 422 7.33 -3.91 -25.68
CA ALA A 422 8.13 -4.79 -24.85
C ALA A 422 7.21 -5.78 -24.10
N ASN A 423 7.78 -6.78 -23.45
CA ASN A 423 7.07 -7.75 -22.62
C ASN A 423 5.87 -8.47 -23.31
N ALA A 424 5.94 -8.58 -24.64
CA ALA A 424 4.90 -9.25 -25.43
C ALA A 424 4.85 -10.78 -25.22
N GLY A 425 5.75 -11.34 -24.42
CA GLY A 425 5.82 -12.78 -24.18
C GLY A 425 5.98 -13.60 -25.46
N THR A 426 5.15 -14.63 -25.62
CA THR A 426 5.11 -15.43 -26.86
C THR A 426 4.33 -14.76 -28.00
N GLY A 427 3.67 -13.63 -27.74
CA GLY A 427 3.03 -12.77 -28.72
C GLY A 427 1.85 -11.99 -28.16
N LEU A 428 1.46 -10.91 -28.84
CA LEU A 428 0.25 -10.15 -28.55
C LEU A 428 -0.99 -10.92 -28.97
N VAL A 429 -2.09 -10.74 -28.24
CA VAL A 429 -3.41 -11.27 -28.55
C VAL A 429 -4.51 -10.28 -28.22
N SER A 430 -5.62 -10.36 -28.95
CA SER A 430 -6.91 -9.82 -28.52
C SER A 430 -7.59 -10.88 -27.63
N LYS A 431 -7.86 -10.55 -26.35
CA LYS A 431 -8.39 -11.51 -25.38
C LYS A 431 -9.79 -12.03 -25.73
N ASP A 432 -10.58 -11.21 -26.42
CA ASP A 432 -11.92 -11.52 -26.88
C ASP A 432 -11.96 -12.06 -28.31
N ASN A 433 -10.79 -12.32 -28.92
CA ASN A 433 -10.61 -12.72 -30.32
C ASN A 433 -11.17 -11.71 -31.34
N ALA A 434 -11.41 -10.47 -30.95
CA ALA A 434 -11.83 -9.41 -31.86
C ALA A 434 -10.73 -9.09 -32.89
N ALA A 435 -11.12 -8.76 -34.11
CA ALA A 435 -10.18 -8.36 -35.15
C ALA A 435 -9.50 -7.01 -34.86
N THR A 436 -10.13 -6.17 -34.03
CA THR A 436 -9.64 -4.87 -33.63
C THR A 436 -9.46 -4.76 -32.14
N LEU A 437 -8.51 -3.92 -31.73
CA LEU A 437 -8.21 -3.63 -30.32
C LEU A 437 -8.97 -2.39 -29.86
N SER A 438 -9.47 -2.46 -28.62
CA SER A 438 -10.19 -1.36 -27.97
C SER A 438 -9.23 -0.39 -27.25
N GLY A 439 -9.70 0.83 -27.00
CA GLY A 439 -9.05 1.79 -26.10
C GLY A 439 -7.95 2.66 -26.71
N PHE A 440 -7.74 2.58 -28.01
CA PHE A 440 -6.77 3.45 -28.72
C PHE A 440 -7.41 4.75 -29.20
N ALA A 441 -6.65 5.83 -29.11
CA ALA A 441 -6.98 7.12 -29.70
C ALA A 441 -5.72 7.78 -30.28
N VAL A 442 -5.87 8.52 -31.38
CA VAL A 442 -4.78 9.25 -32.03
C VAL A 442 -5.10 10.73 -32.15
N ALA A 443 -4.08 11.57 -32.18
CA ALA A 443 -4.19 13.00 -32.41
C ALA A 443 -3.20 13.45 -33.48
N GLY A 444 -3.58 14.47 -34.24
CA GLY A 444 -2.69 15.28 -35.05
C GLY A 444 -1.97 16.36 -34.22
N LYS A 445 -1.30 17.30 -34.91
CA LYS A 445 -0.63 18.45 -34.27
C LYS A 445 -1.58 19.38 -33.49
N ASP A 446 -2.88 19.31 -33.78
CA ASP A 446 -3.91 20.09 -33.08
C ASP A 446 -4.23 19.58 -31.68
N GLY A 447 -3.68 18.41 -31.28
CA GLY A 447 -3.86 17.80 -29.96
C GLY A 447 -5.26 17.25 -29.70
N LYS A 448 -6.13 17.17 -30.72
CA LYS A 448 -7.46 16.58 -30.59
C LYS A 448 -7.42 15.07 -30.81
N PHE A 449 -7.79 14.32 -29.78
CA PHE A 449 -7.79 12.86 -29.81
C PHE A 449 -9.09 12.31 -30.37
N TYR A 450 -8.97 11.40 -31.32
CA TYR A 450 -10.07 10.66 -31.94
C TYR A 450 -9.88 9.16 -31.73
N PRO A 451 -10.96 8.39 -31.45
CA PRO A 451 -10.88 6.93 -31.36
C PRO A 451 -10.21 6.35 -32.62
N ALA A 452 -9.35 5.37 -32.45
CA ALA A 452 -8.55 4.82 -33.52
C ALA A 452 -8.80 3.32 -33.72
N GLU A 453 -8.83 2.89 -34.96
CA GLU A 453 -8.74 1.48 -35.33
C GLU A 453 -7.32 0.99 -34.98
N ALA A 454 -7.23 -0.10 -34.24
CA ALA A 454 -5.96 -0.72 -33.86
C ALA A 454 -6.01 -2.21 -34.14
N ILE A 455 -4.96 -2.75 -34.79
CA ILE A 455 -4.84 -4.18 -35.13
C ILE A 455 -3.45 -4.70 -34.78
N ILE A 456 -3.38 -5.96 -34.38
CA ILE A 456 -2.11 -6.66 -34.19
C ILE A 456 -1.56 -7.04 -35.55
N VAL A 457 -0.33 -6.59 -35.88
CA VAL A 457 0.30 -6.85 -37.20
C VAL A 457 1.58 -7.68 -37.10
N GLY A 458 1.97 -8.09 -35.90
CA GLY A 458 3.16 -8.90 -35.63
C GLY A 458 3.20 -9.44 -34.21
N LYS A 459 4.26 -10.14 -33.88
CA LYS A 459 4.44 -10.74 -32.53
C LYS A 459 4.31 -9.71 -31.41
N ASN A 460 4.80 -8.49 -31.63
CA ASN A 460 4.89 -7.42 -30.64
C ASN A 460 4.51 -6.05 -31.21
N GLN A 461 3.72 -6.01 -32.26
CA GLN A 461 3.39 -4.77 -32.98
C GLN A 461 1.88 -4.59 -33.13
N VAL A 462 1.45 -3.34 -32.95
CA VAL A 462 0.08 -2.87 -33.18
C VAL A 462 0.13 -1.71 -34.18
N LYS A 463 -0.67 -1.79 -35.22
CA LYS A 463 -0.89 -0.71 -36.20
C LYS A 463 -2.13 0.07 -35.81
N VAL A 464 -2.02 1.40 -35.74
CA VAL A 464 -3.09 2.30 -35.31
C VAL A 464 -3.35 3.37 -36.35
N LYS A 465 -4.62 3.60 -36.70
CA LYS A 465 -5.03 4.62 -37.68
C LYS A 465 -6.38 5.23 -37.33
N ASN A 466 -6.63 6.42 -37.85
CA ASN A 466 -7.96 7.05 -37.91
C ASN A 466 -8.07 7.86 -39.18
N ASN A 467 -9.14 7.70 -39.96
CA ASN A 467 -9.33 8.36 -41.26
C ASN A 467 -9.54 9.88 -41.16
N LEU A 468 -9.95 10.40 -39.99
CA LEU A 468 -10.10 11.84 -39.71
C LEU A 468 -8.76 12.51 -39.36
N VAL A 469 -7.74 11.72 -39.02
CA VAL A 469 -6.42 12.22 -38.63
C VAL A 469 -5.37 11.77 -39.64
N THR A 470 -5.26 12.51 -40.74
CA THR A 470 -4.37 12.17 -41.85
C THR A 470 -2.89 12.19 -41.51
N ASN A 471 -2.51 12.91 -40.45
CA ASN A 471 -1.13 13.03 -39.98
C ASN A 471 -1.04 12.86 -38.46
N PRO A 472 -1.26 11.65 -37.95
CA PRO A 472 -1.21 11.40 -36.49
C PRO A 472 0.23 11.58 -35.97
N VAL A 473 0.35 12.18 -34.79
CA VAL A 473 1.62 12.42 -34.08
C VAL A 473 1.63 11.84 -32.69
N ASP A 474 0.46 11.64 -32.09
CA ASP A 474 0.31 11.12 -30.73
C ASP A 474 -0.71 9.98 -30.66
N VAL A 475 -0.46 9.07 -29.70
CA VAL A 475 -1.33 7.94 -29.37
C VAL A 475 -1.59 7.90 -27.88
N ARG A 476 -2.85 7.59 -27.52
CA ARG A 476 -3.25 7.22 -26.15
C ARG A 476 -3.86 5.83 -26.17
N TYR A 477 -3.51 5.03 -25.17
CA TYR A 477 -4.14 3.74 -24.92
C TYR A 477 -4.73 3.74 -23.52
N LEU A 478 -6.06 3.59 -23.43
CA LEU A 478 -6.84 3.60 -22.17
C LEU A 478 -6.53 4.80 -21.27
N TRP A 479 -6.34 5.97 -21.86
CA TRP A 479 -6.19 7.26 -21.16
C TRP A 479 -7.58 7.79 -20.75
N VAL A 480 -8.32 6.98 -20.01
CA VAL A 480 -9.70 7.17 -19.56
C VAL A 480 -9.88 6.58 -18.16
N ASN A 481 -10.92 6.98 -17.42
CA ASN A 481 -11.23 6.41 -16.12
C ASN A 481 -11.66 4.94 -16.24
N SER A 482 -12.52 4.65 -17.24
CA SER A 482 -13.04 3.34 -17.54
C SER A 482 -13.12 3.14 -19.07
N GLY A 483 -13.05 1.92 -19.53
CA GLY A 483 -13.11 1.53 -20.93
C GLY A 483 -12.91 0.02 -21.08
N ASP A 484 -13.00 -0.47 -22.30
CA ASP A 484 -12.77 -1.88 -22.60
C ASP A 484 -11.30 -2.13 -22.94
N MET A 485 -10.77 -3.23 -22.43
CA MET A 485 -9.38 -3.66 -22.60
C MET A 485 -9.33 -5.08 -23.15
N ASN A 486 -8.75 -5.23 -24.33
CA ASN A 486 -8.57 -6.55 -24.95
C ASN A 486 -7.15 -6.82 -25.45
N LEU A 487 -6.19 -5.88 -25.34
CA LEU A 487 -4.80 -6.13 -25.69
C LEU A 487 -4.06 -6.81 -24.53
N PHE A 488 -3.57 -8.03 -24.79
CA PHE A 488 -2.84 -8.88 -23.83
C PHE A 488 -1.63 -9.53 -24.51
N ASN A 489 -0.74 -10.12 -23.70
CA ASN A 489 0.12 -11.17 -24.21
C ASN A 489 -0.56 -12.54 -24.10
N LYS A 490 -0.03 -13.55 -24.79
CA LYS A 490 -0.57 -14.91 -24.78
C LYS A 490 -0.54 -15.56 -23.40
N GLU A 491 0.30 -15.08 -22.50
CA GLU A 491 0.42 -15.54 -21.10
C GLU A 491 -0.66 -14.94 -20.19
N GLY A 492 -1.54 -14.07 -20.70
CA GLY A 492 -2.71 -13.55 -19.99
C GLY A 492 -2.46 -12.26 -19.19
N PHE A 493 -1.35 -11.56 -19.43
CA PHE A 493 -1.09 -10.25 -18.84
C PHE A 493 -1.60 -9.13 -19.75
N PRO A 494 -2.38 -8.17 -19.22
CA PRO A 494 -2.90 -7.05 -20.00
C PRO A 494 -1.81 -6.03 -20.32
N ALA A 495 -1.98 -5.33 -21.42
CA ALA A 495 -1.10 -4.23 -21.80
C ALA A 495 -1.23 -3.05 -20.82
N VAL A 496 -0.11 -2.38 -20.59
CA VAL A 496 -0.07 -1.19 -19.72
C VAL A 496 -0.72 -0.01 -20.43
N PRO A 497 -1.68 0.70 -19.82
CA PRO A 497 -2.19 1.96 -20.36
C PRO A 497 -1.07 3.01 -20.50
N PHE A 498 -1.08 3.77 -21.58
CA PHE A 498 -0.04 4.76 -21.86
C PHE A 498 -0.54 5.95 -22.69
N ARG A 499 0.29 7.00 -22.77
CA ARG A 499 0.21 8.08 -23.74
C ARG A 499 1.59 8.42 -24.28
N THR A 500 1.66 8.97 -25.48
CA THR A 500 2.90 9.48 -26.09
C THR A 500 3.06 10.98 -25.94
N ASP A 501 1.94 11.67 -25.79
CA ASP A 501 1.91 13.13 -25.63
C ASP A 501 2.46 13.58 -24.25
N LYS A 502 2.82 14.87 -24.19
CA LYS A 502 3.31 15.56 -22.97
C LYS A 502 2.37 16.69 -22.55
N TYR A 503 1.10 16.62 -22.92
CA TYR A 503 0.16 17.67 -22.53
C TYR A 503 0.01 17.74 -21.01
N ARG A 504 -0.27 18.97 -20.55
CA ARG A 504 -0.46 19.26 -19.14
C ARG A 504 -1.55 18.37 -18.53
N LEU A 505 -1.32 17.90 -17.32
CA LEU A 505 -2.30 17.14 -16.57
C LEU A 505 -3.38 18.05 -16.00
N VAL A 506 -4.59 17.53 -15.90
CA VAL A 506 -5.72 18.25 -15.27
C VAL A 506 -5.44 18.50 -13.78
N THR A 507 -4.74 17.58 -13.12
CA THR A 507 -4.44 17.69 -11.68
C THR A 507 -3.17 18.50 -11.35
N GLU A 508 -2.51 19.10 -12.34
CA GLU A 508 -1.37 19.99 -12.07
C GLU A 508 -1.77 21.22 -11.26
N GLY A 509 -1.02 21.46 -10.17
CA GLY A 509 -1.28 22.58 -9.25
C GLY A 509 -2.33 22.25 -8.17
N VAL A 510 -2.88 21.01 -8.16
CA VAL A 510 -3.77 20.56 -7.09
C VAL A 510 -2.96 19.83 -6.03
N TYR A 511 -2.86 20.41 -4.83
CA TYR A 511 -2.00 19.91 -3.75
C TYR A 511 -2.76 19.39 -2.52
N VAL A 512 -4.05 19.68 -2.41
CA VAL A 512 -4.94 19.15 -1.37
C VAL A 512 -6.17 18.56 -2.01
N ASN A 513 -6.79 17.56 -1.38
CA ASN A 513 -8.05 17.04 -1.87
C ASN A 513 -9.12 18.13 -1.78
N PRO A 514 -10.00 18.28 -2.78
CA PRO A 514 -11.16 19.13 -2.63
C PRO A 514 -11.96 18.63 -1.43
N GLU A 515 -12.39 19.55 -0.57
CA GLU A 515 -13.24 19.21 0.56
C GLU A 515 -14.50 18.52 0.07
N PRO A 516 -14.97 17.46 0.75
CA PRO A 516 -16.31 16.97 0.50
C PRO A 516 -17.27 18.15 0.72
N LYS A 517 -18.16 18.40 -0.23
CA LYS A 517 -19.19 19.43 -0.06
C LYS A 517 -19.99 19.07 1.19
N ILE A 518 -19.69 19.72 2.30
CA ILE A 518 -20.51 19.65 3.49
C ILE A 518 -21.83 20.31 3.07
N CYS A 519 -22.90 19.54 2.98
CA CYS A 519 -24.22 20.10 2.87
C CYS A 519 -24.45 20.99 4.10
N ARG A 520 -24.45 22.33 3.90
CA ARG A 520 -24.65 23.33 4.95
C ARG A 520 -26.07 23.35 5.54
N SER A 521 -26.82 22.29 5.40
CA SER A 521 -28.22 22.20 5.83
C SER A 521 -28.42 21.63 7.24
N SER A 522 -27.39 21.69 8.10
CA SER A 522 -27.53 21.28 9.52
C SER A 522 -26.57 22.04 10.45
N LEU A 523 -26.58 23.37 10.35
CA LEU A 523 -26.10 24.23 11.43
C LEU A 523 -27.29 24.72 12.27
#